data_6e0fd7a7adc4fd92cdc9b24df75c4692
#
_entry.id   6e0fd7a7adc4fd92cdc9b24df75c4692
#
_cell.length_a   1.000
_cell.length_b   1.000
_cell.length_c   1.000
_cell.angle_alpha   90.00
_cell.angle_beta   90.00
_cell.angle_gamma   90.00
#
_symmetry.space_group_name_H-M   'P 1'
#
loop_
_entity.id
_entity.type
_entity.pdbx_description
1 polymer ?
#
loop_
_entity_poly.entity_id
_entity_poly.type
_entity_poly.pdbx_seq_one_letter_code
_entity_poly.pdbx_strand_id
1 'polypeptide(L)'
;MLLLDEPTNHLDAESVAWLQHHLENFPGCVILVTHDRYFLDQVTKWTLELDRGKGHPHEGNYSSWLEAKTKRIVQEQSESEARQRAMTRELEWVRSGAKARQAKSKARLAAYEKMVSEQENSRQAQTFATIQIPPGPRLGNVVLEAENLSKAYGDKVLFENLSFKLPPNGIVGVIGPNGAGKSTLFRIITGQEQPDSGTFRLGETVKLSYVDQSRDALDPNKGIWQFSFLATEGKD
;
A
#
# COMPACT_ATOMS: atom_id res chain seq x y z
N MET A 1 -7.04 -4.51 29.23
CA MET A 1 -6.21 -4.43 28.02
C MET A 1 -7.07 -4.83 26.83
N LEU A 2 -7.02 -4.08 25.75
CA LEU A 2 -7.77 -4.31 24.51
C LEU A 2 -6.79 -4.62 23.38
N LEU A 3 -7.07 -5.64 22.57
CA LEU A 3 -6.31 -5.99 21.37
C LEU A 3 -7.22 -5.86 20.17
N LEU A 4 -6.82 -5.06 19.19
CA LEU A 4 -7.59 -4.78 17.98
C LEU A 4 -6.73 -5.07 16.75
N ASP A 5 -7.25 -5.92 15.86
CA ASP A 5 -6.63 -6.24 14.57
C ASP A 5 -7.52 -5.69 13.46
N GLU A 6 -6.96 -4.75 12.68
CA GLU A 6 -7.63 -4.04 11.58
C GLU A 6 -9.05 -3.53 11.92
N PRO A 7 -9.21 -2.78 13.03
CA PRO A 7 -10.54 -2.42 13.53
C PRO A 7 -11.30 -1.44 12.62
N THR A 8 -10.61 -0.77 11.72
CA THR A 8 -11.22 0.17 10.75
C THR A 8 -11.75 -0.53 9.49
N ASN A 9 -11.40 -1.79 9.27
CA ASN A 9 -11.86 -2.53 8.11
C ASN A 9 -13.39 -2.69 8.14
N HIS A 10 -14.01 -2.43 6.99
CA HIS A 10 -15.48 -2.53 6.79
C HIS A 10 -16.32 -1.53 7.59
N LEU A 11 -15.72 -0.60 8.32
CA LEU A 11 -16.43 0.49 8.97
C LEU A 11 -16.65 1.65 7.98
N ASP A 12 -17.75 2.35 8.16
CA ASP A 12 -17.96 3.63 7.49
C ASP A 12 -17.31 4.77 8.30
N ALA A 13 -17.27 5.96 7.71
CA ALA A 13 -16.57 7.11 8.29
C ALA A 13 -17.13 7.51 9.67
N GLU A 14 -18.44 7.36 9.88
CA GLU A 14 -19.10 7.67 11.15
C GLU A 14 -18.68 6.68 12.24
N SER A 15 -18.68 5.39 11.92
CA SER A 15 -18.24 4.34 12.83
C SER A 15 -16.75 4.44 13.17
N VAL A 16 -15.92 4.83 12.20
CA VAL A 16 -14.48 5.09 12.45
C VAL A 16 -14.30 6.27 13.40
N ALA A 17 -15.03 7.37 13.18
CA ALA A 17 -14.97 8.54 14.06
C ALA A 17 -15.43 8.22 15.49
N TRP A 18 -16.48 7.42 15.63
CA TRP A 18 -16.94 6.93 16.94
C TRP A 18 -15.86 6.10 17.63
N LEU A 19 -15.26 5.13 16.90
CA LEU A 19 -14.20 4.26 17.41
C LEU A 19 -12.98 5.08 17.86
N GLN A 20 -12.58 6.06 17.07
CA GLN A 20 -11.49 6.99 17.40
C GLN A 20 -11.76 7.67 18.73
N HIS A 21 -12.92 8.32 18.87
CA HIS A 21 -13.29 9.01 20.10
C HIS A 21 -13.37 8.06 21.31
N HIS A 22 -13.87 6.83 21.10
CA HIS A 22 -13.91 5.83 22.15
C HIS A 22 -12.51 5.43 22.63
N LEU A 23 -11.56 5.20 21.71
CA LEU A 23 -10.19 4.83 22.04
C LEU A 23 -9.38 5.94 22.69
N GLU A 24 -9.58 7.19 22.28
CA GLU A 24 -8.96 8.36 22.91
C GLU A 24 -9.30 8.47 24.41
N ASN A 25 -10.52 8.10 24.77
CA ASN A 25 -11.04 8.17 26.13
C ASN A 25 -10.99 6.83 26.89
N PHE A 26 -10.44 5.78 26.28
CA PHE A 26 -10.40 4.46 26.89
C PHE A 26 -9.42 4.43 28.07
N PRO A 27 -9.87 4.06 29.28
CA PRO A 27 -9.06 4.15 30.52
C PRO A 27 -8.00 3.04 30.64
N GLY A 28 -7.89 2.15 29.66
CA GLY A 28 -7.00 0.99 29.68
C GLY A 28 -5.89 1.08 28.63
N CYS A 29 -5.06 0.04 28.59
CA CYS A 29 -4.05 -0.12 27.55
C CYS A 29 -4.71 -0.75 26.31
N VAL A 30 -4.38 -0.20 25.13
CA VAL A 30 -4.84 -0.69 23.84
C VAL A 30 -3.62 -1.02 22.97
N ILE A 31 -3.62 -2.18 22.33
CA ILE A 31 -2.70 -2.52 21.26
C ILE A 31 -3.55 -2.72 20.01
N LEU A 32 -3.23 -1.98 18.97
CA LEU A 32 -3.95 -2.08 17.70
C LEU A 32 -2.98 -2.27 16.53
N VAL A 33 -3.42 -3.05 15.56
CA VAL A 33 -2.73 -3.24 14.27
C VAL A 33 -3.68 -2.72 13.19
N THR A 34 -3.20 -1.82 12.35
CA THR A 34 -3.97 -1.32 11.21
C THR A 34 -3.08 -0.73 10.13
N HIS A 35 -3.58 -0.71 8.90
CA HIS A 35 -2.97 -0.01 7.77
C HIS A 35 -3.51 1.41 7.58
N ASP A 36 -4.51 1.82 8.35
CA ASP A 36 -5.08 3.16 8.32
C ASP A 36 -4.18 4.16 9.05
N ARG A 37 -3.38 4.90 8.27
CA ARG A 37 -2.40 5.87 8.76
C ARG A 37 -3.06 7.04 9.47
N TYR A 38 -4.22 7.48 8.99
CA TYR A 38 -4.95 8.61 9.58
C TYR A 38 -5.50 8.23 10.95
N PHE A 39 -6.06 7.04 11.05
CA PHE A 39 -6.54 6.51 12.32
C PHE A 39 -5.40 6.35 13.33
N LEU A 40 -4.27 5.74 12.92
CA LEU A 40 -3.08 5.63 13.78
C LEU A 40 -2.61 6.99 14.28
N ASP A 41 -2.55 7.98 13.40
CA ASP A 41 -2.03 9.31 13.73
C ASP A 41 -2.87 10.02 14.80
N GLN A 42 -4.15 9.74 14.85
CA GLN A 42 -5.07 10.34 15.82
C GLN A 42 -5.08 9.59 17.16
N VAL A 43 -5.06 8.26 17.17
CA VAL A 43 -5.31 7.49 18.40
C VAL A 43 -4.04 7.03 19.10
N THR A 44 -2.88 6.95 18.41
CA THR A 44 -1.68 6.37 18.99
C THR A 44 -0.77 7.41 19.64
N LYS A 45 -0.24 7.06 20.80
CA LYS A 45 0.81 7.80 21.52
C LYS A 45 2.16 7.09 21.46
N TRP A 46 2.15 5.81 21.07
CA TRP A 46 3.31 4.96 20.88
C TRP A 46 3.14 4.15 19.60
N THR A 47 4.19 4.05 18.83
CA THR A 47 4.23 3.24 17.61
C THR A 47 5.30 2.17 17.75
N LEU A 48 4.94 0.90 17.51
CA LEU A 48 5.87 -0.21 17.49
C LEU A 48 6.11 -0.66 16.05
N GLU A 49 7.29 -0.39 15.52
CA GLU A 49 7.70 -0.89 14.22
C GLU A 49 8.31 -2.30 14.37
N LEU A 50 7.79 -3.25 13.60
CA LEU A 50 8.38 -4.58 13.46
C LEU A 50 9.16 -4.63 12.15
N ASP A 51 10.48 -4.69 12.23
CA ASP A 51 11.34 -4.77 11.05
C ASP A 51 12.42 -5.84 11.24
N ARG A 52 12.54 -6.77 10.30
CA ARG A 52 13.55 -7.83 10.26
C ARG A 52 13.68 -8.61 11.58
N GLY A 53 12.54 -8.96 12.19
CA GLY A 53 12.49 -9.70 13.45
C GLY A 53 12.85 -8.89 14.68
N LYS A 54 12.99 -7.57 14.56
CA LYS A 54 13.25 -6.65 15.68
C LYS A 54 12.07 -5.72 15.87
N GLY A 55 11.79 -5.37 17.14
CA GLY A 55 10.80 -4.37 17.49
C GLY A 55 11.48 -3.03 17.80
N HIS A 56 11.05 -1.96 17.15
CA HIS A 56 11.53 -0.60 17.37
C HIS A 56 10.41 0.24 17.97
N PRO A 57 10.34 0.44 19.29
CA PRO A 57 9.35 1.31 19.90
C PRO A 57 9.69 2.77 19.62
N HIS A 58 8.70 3.55 19.29
CA HIS A 58 8.79 4.99 19.07
C HIS A 58 7.72 5.69 19.91
N GLU A 59 8.12 6.65 20.73
CA GLU A 59 7.20 7.51 21.45
C GLU A 59 6.69 8.59 20.51
N GLY A 60 5.42 8.50 20.17
CA GLY A 60 4.76 9.39 19.23
C GLY A 60 3.78 8.68 18.33
N ASN A 61 3.06 9.47 17.53
CA ASN A 61 2.12 9.02 16.56
C ASN A 61 2.79 8.53 15.25
N TYR A 62 1.99 8.10 14.29
CA TYR A 62 2.48 7.60 13.02
C TYR A 62 3.33 8.62 12.24
N SER A 63 2.91 9.89 12.20
CA SER A 63 3.63 10.95 11.49
C SER A 63 5.03 11.18 12.06
N SER A 64 5.16 11.25 13.40
CA SER A 64 6.46 11.42 14.06
C SER A 64 7.38 10.21 13.87
N TRP A 65 6.81 9.01 13.89
CA TRP A 65 7.54 7.77 13.55
C TRP A 65 8.04 7.78 12.10
N LEU A 66 7.22 8.23 11.14
CA LEU A 66 7.60 8.28 9.73
C LEU A 66 8.77 9.24 9.49
N GLU A 67 8.76 10.41 10.16
CA GLU A 67 9.89 11.35 10.11
C GLU A 67 11.18 10.73 10.68
N ALA A 68 11.08 10.09 11.85
CA ALA A 68 12.21 9.43 12.48
C ALA A 68 12.75 8.29 11.60
N LYS A 69 11.87 7.49 11.00
CA LYS A 69 12.24 6.43 10.05
C LYS A 69 12.94 6.98 8.82
N THR A 70 12.43 8.07 8.25
CA THR A 70 13.05 8.71 7.08
C THR A 70 14.47 9.18 7.39
N LYS A 71 14.68 9.83 8.53
CA LYS A 71 16.01 10.25 8.99
C LYS A 71 16.94 9.05 9.16
N ARG A 72 16.45 7.97 9.78
CA ARG A 72 17.23 6.72 9.96
C ARG A 72 17.63 6.10 8.62
N ILE A 73 16.72 6.02 7.65
CA ILE A 73 17.03 5.48 6.32
C ILE A 73 18.11 6.30 5.62
N VAL A 74 18.02 7.63 5.65
CA VAL A 74 19.04 8.52 5.06
C VAL A 74 20.39 8.31 5.71
N GLN A 75 20.43 8.19 7.03
CA GLN A 75 21.66 7.92 7.76
C GLN A 75 22.26 6.54 7.40
N GLU A 76 21.44 5.48 7.39
CA GLU A 76 21.85 4.13 6.99
C GLU A 76 22.40 4.09 5.56
N GLN A 77 21.78 4.82 4.64
CA GLN A 77 22.27 4.94 3.26
C GLN A 77 23.64 5.62 3.21
N SER A 78 23.82 6.74 3.91
CA SER A 78 25.10 7.44 3.99
C SER A 78 26.20 6.57 4.58
N GLU A 79 25.90 5.83 5.66
CA GLU A 79 26.83 4.89 6.27
C GLU A 79 27.18 3.73 5.32
N SER A 80 26.18 3.20 4.59
CA SER A 80 26.38 2.15 3.60
C SER A 80 27.28 2.62 2.45
N GLU A 81 27.07 3.82 1.92
CA GLU A 81 27.94 4.41 0.90
C GLU A 81 29.38 4.66 1.41
N ALA A 82 29.51 5.15 2.64
CA ALA A 82 30.83 5.33 3.24
C ALA A 82 31.57 3.99 3.41
N ARG A 83 30.85 2.95 3.83
CA ARG A 83 31.37 1.58 3.94
C ARG A 83 31.76 1.01 2.59
N GLN A 84 30.94 1.22 1.55
CA GLN A 84 31.24 0.78 0.19
C GLN A 84 32.48 1.47 -0.38
N ARG A 85 32.64 2.78 -0.16
CA ARG A 85 33.86 3.53 -0.54
C ARG A 85 35.10 3.03 0.21
N ALA A 86 34.98 2.67 1.49
CA ALA A 86 36.07 2.05 2.26
C ALA A 86 36.43 0.68 1.69
N MET A 87 35.46 -0.17 1.37
CA MET A 87 35.70 -1.48 0.77
C MET A 87 36.37 -1.37 -0.60
N THR A 88 35.98 -0.44 -1.46
CA THR A 88 36.61 -0.22 -2.76
C THR A 88 38.07 0.16 -2.60
N ARG A 89 38.41 1.05 -1.66
CA ARG A 89 39.79 1.41 -1.34
C ARG A 89 40.63 0.23 -0.81
N GLU A 90 40.03 -0.61 0.03
CA GLU A 90 40.72 -1.81 0.53
C GLU A 90 40.94 -2.85 -0.59
N LEU A 91 39.94 -2.99 -1.50
CA LEU A 91 40.06 -3.87 -2.65
C LEU A 91 41.20 -3.43 -3.60
N GLU A 92 41.27 -2.13 -3.91
CA GLU A 92 42.35 -1.55 -4.71
C GLU A 92 43.73 -1.78 -4.02
N TRP A 93 43.80 -1.61 -2.72
CA TRP A 93 45.00 -1.88 -1.98
C TRP A 93 45.37 -3.37 -2.04
N VAL A 94 44.44 -4.30 -1.88
CA VAL A 94 44.68 -5.75 -2.01
C VAL A 94 45.16 -6.11 -3.42
N ARG A 95 44.65 -5.43 -4.47
CA ARG A 95 45.09 -5.66 -5.85
C ARG A 95 46.46 -5.06 -6.19
N SER A 96 46.79 -3.93 -5.59
CA SER A 96 47.93 -3.12 -6.04
C SER A 96 49.31 -3.54 -5.52
N GLY A 97 49.44 -4.56 -4.64
CA GLY A 97 50.76 -4.76 -4.10
C GLY A 97 51.16 -6.12 -3.57
N ALA A 98 51.96 -6.84 -4.29
CA ALA A 98 52.48 -8.17 -3.91
C ALA A 98 53.80 -8.20 -3.12
N LYS A 99 54.51 -7.10 -2.97
CA LYS A 99 55.94 -7.15 -2.53
C LYS A 99 56.26 -6.76 -1.06
N ALA A 100 55.32 -6.26 -0.25
CA ALA A 100 55.60 -5.78 1.11
C ALA A 100 54.75 -6.47 2.22
N ARG A 101 54.45 -7.76 2.13
CA ARG A 101 53.25 -8.36 2.68
C ARG A 101 53.37 -9.40 3.79
N GLN A 102 54.38 -9.48 4.62
CA GLN A 102 54.46 -10.72 5.40
C GLN A 102 53.76 -10.79 6.76
N ALA A 103 53.38 -9.73 7.43
CA ALA A 103 52.70 -9.86 8.75
C ALA A 103 51.46 -8.95 8.92
N LYS A 104 51.49 -7.72 8.40
CA LYS A 104 50.34 -6.77 8.53
C LYS A 104 49.16 -7.06 7.60
N SER A 105 49.36 -7.97 6.63
CA SER A 105 48.36 -8.26 5.60
C SER A 105 47.23 -9.20 6.06
N LYS A 106 47.53 -10.14 6.98
CA LYS A 106 46.50 -11.11 7.45
C LYS A 106 45.37 -10.47 8.24
N ALA A 107 45.66 -9.54 9.14
CA ALA A 107 44.63 -8.83 9.90
C ALA A 107 43.78 -7.94 9.02
N ARG A 108 44.38 -7.33 8.00
CA ARG A 108 43.66 -6.46 7.06
C ARG A 108 42.80 -7.24 6.05
N LEU A 109 43.25 -8.41 5.63
CA LEU A 109 42.48 -9.34 4.82
C LEU A 109 41.25 -9.89 5.59
N ALA A 110 41.45 -10.29 6.84
CA ALA A 110 40.38 -10.74 7.72
C ALA A 110 39.36 -9.62 8.00
N ALA A 111 39.80 -8.37 8.13
CA ALA A 111 38.90 -7.22 8.26
C ALA A 111 38.09 -6.97 6.97
N TYR A 112 38.70 -7.15 5.80
CA TYR A 112 38.00 -7.07 4.51
C TYR A 112 36.97 -8.19 4.36
N GLU A 113 37.31 -9.44 4.63
CA GLU A 113 36.42 -10.59 4.59
C GLU A 113 35.22 -10.41 5.53
N LYS A 114 35.44 -9.85 6.71
CA LYS A 114 34.37 -9.50 7.65
C LYS A 114 33.46 -8.42 7.08
N MET A 115 34.00 -7.35 6.47
CA MET A 115 33.20 -6.32 5.82
C MET A 115 32.36 -6.87 4.64
N VAL A 116 32.88 -7.80 3.85
CA VAL A 116 32.16 -8.46 2.77
C VAL A 116 31.00 -9.27 3.30
N SER A 117 31.21 -10.09 4.34
CA SER A 117 30.16 -10.93 4.92
C SER A 117 29.05 -10.09 5.58
N GLU A 118 29.39 -8.99 6.23
CA GLU A 118 28.42 -8.05 6.80
C GLU A 118 27.61 -7.33 5.71
N GLN A 119 28.21 -7.03 4.56
CA GLN A 119 27.52 -6.39 3.43
C GLN A 119 26.57 -7.37 2.71
N GLU A 120 26.92 -8.64 2.55
CA GLU A 120 26.04 -9.65 1.98
C GLU A 120 24.78 -9.83 2.83
N ASN A 121 24.92 -9.87 4.15
CA ASN A 121 23.79 -9.95 5.07
C ASN A 121 22.90 -8.69 5.04
N SER A 122 23.46 -7.51 4.73
CA SER A 122 22.68 -6.26 4.63
C SER A 122 21.99 -6.06 3.27
N ARG A 123 22.50 -6.62 2.19
CA ARG A 123 21.93 -6.47 0.83
C ARG A 123 20.58 -7.17 0.65
N GLN A 124 20.24 -8.17 1.43
CA GLN A 124 18.93 -8.85 1.34
C GLN A 124 17.73 -7.98 1.73
N ALA A 125 17.93 -6.70 2.06
CA ALA A 125 16.99 -5.91 2.81
C ALA A 125 16.32 -4.73 2.07
N GLN A 126 16.66 -4.42 0.83
CA GLN A 126 16.16 -3.21 0.15
C GLN A 126 15.78 -3.44 -1.30
N THR A 127 14.71 -4.16 -1.52
CA THR A 127 14.05 -4.12 -2.83
C THR A 127 12.65 -3.55 -2.62
N PHE A 128 12.52 -2.23 -2.66
CA PHE A 128 11.21 -1.62 -2.89
C PHE A 128 10.84 -1.90 -4.34
N ALA A 129 9.92 -2.82 -4.53
CA ALA A 129 9.33 -3.02 -5.85
C ALA A 129 8.50 -1.78 -6.20
N THR A 130 9.02 -0.96 -7.10
CA THR A 130 8.23 0.13 -7.67
C THR A 130 7.28 -0.48 -8.69
N ILE A 131 6.01 -0.53 -8.35
CA ILE A 131 4.96 -0.97 -9.27
C ILE A 131 4.76 0.18 -10.28
N GLN A 132 5.16 -0.05 -11.53
CA GLN A 132 4.88 0.86 -12.63
C GLN A 132 3.64 0.37 -13.36
N ILE A 133 2.57 1.15 -13.28
CA ILE A 133 1.35 0.92 -14.05
C ILE A 133 1.47 1.75 -15.33
N PRO A 134 1.61 1.13 -16.52
CA PRO A 134 1.69 1.89 -17.76
C PRO A 134 0.38 2.64 -17.99
N PRO A 135 0.44 3.88 -18.52
CA PRO A 135 -0.77 4.61 -18.86
C PRO A 135 -1.55 3.85 -19.93
N GLY A 136 -2.84 3.70 -19.71
CA GLY A 136 -3.76 3.10 -20.68
C GLY A 136 -3.93 3.96 -21.95
N PRO A 137 -4.66 3.48 -22.97
CA PRO A 137 -5.01 4.25 -24.13
C PRO A 137 -5.80 5.52 -23.75
N ARG A 138 -5.69 6.57 -24.57
CA ARG A 138 -6.38 7.83 -24.28
C ARG A 138 -7.89 7.61 -24.24
N LEU A 139 -8.50 8.02 -23.14
CA LEU A 139 -9.96 7.96 -22.97
C LEU A 139 -10.65 9.00 -23.89
N GLY A 140 -11.81 8.64 -24.42
CA GLY A 140 -12.68 9.55 -25.15
C GLY A 140 -13.31 10.62 -24.24
N ASN A 141 -14.17 11.47 -24.80
CA ASN A 141 -14.85 12.53 -24.07
C ASN A 141 -15.89 11.99 -23.07
N VAL A 142 -16.44 10.81 -23.33
CA VAL A 142 -17.38 10.11 -22.47
C VAL A 142 -16.64 8.96 -21.83
N VAL A 143 -16.52 8.97 -20.50
CA VAL A 143 -15.95 7.87 -19.72
C VAL A 143 -17.08 7.04 -19.15
N LEU A 144 -17.95 7.67 -18.37
CA LEU A 144 -19.11 7.04 -17.77
C LEU A 144 -20.17 8.10 -17.53
N GLU A 145 -21.39 7.84 -17.96
CA GLU A 145 -22.56 8.67 -17.74
C GLU A 145 -23.68 7.81 -17.15
N ALA A 146 -24.25 8.30 -16.09
CA ALA A 146 -25.42 7.72 -15.43
C ALA A 146 -26.52 8.77 -15.39
N GLU A 147 -27.73 8.40 -15.82
CA GLU A 147 -28.87 9.29 -15.84
C GLU A 147 -30.05 8.63 -15.13
N ASN A 148 -30.54 9.28 -14.08
CA ASN A 148 -31.72 8.89 -13.31
C ASN A 148 -31.69 7.42 -12.83
N LEU A 149 -30.49 6.91 -12.47
CA LEU A 149 -30.36 5.56 -11.96
C LEU A 149 -31.09 5.41 -10.63
N SER A 150 -31.88 4.35 -10.51
CA SER A 150 -32.52 3.98 -9.27
C SER A 150 -32.35 2.50 -9.01
N LYS A 151 -32.16 2.15 -7.72
CA LYS A 151 -32.02 0.78 -7.28
C LYS A 151 -32.59 0.58 -5.89
N ALA A 152 -33.38 -0.47 -5.74
CA ALA A 152 -33.92 -0.90 -4.46
C ALA A 152 -33.82 -2.42 -4.31
N TYR A 153 -33.81 -2.90 -3.09
CA TYR A 153 -33.96 -4.32 -2.75
C TYR A 153 -35.17 -4.48 -1.82
N GLY A 154 -36.28 -4.99 -2.37
CA GLY A 154 -37.55 -5.02 -1.67
C GLY A 154 -37.98 -3.61 -1.25
N ASP A 155 -38.20 -3.41 0.03
CA ASP A 155 -38.63 -2.10 0.57
C ASP A 155 -37.47 -1.14 0.81
N LYS A 156 -36.21 -1.62 0.67
CA LYS A 156 -35.03 -0.80 0.91
C LYS A 156 -34.56 -0.12 -0.37
N VAL A 157 -34.82 1.18 -0.46
CA VAL A 157 -34.27 2.01 -1.53
C VAL A 157 -32.81 2.32 -1.22
N LEU A 158 -31.91 2.05 -2.17
CA LEU A 158 -30.48 2.37 -2.05
C LEU A 158 -30.17 3.76 -2.58
N PHE A 159 -30.65 4.06 -3.79
CA PHE A 159 -30.56 5.39 -4.41
C PHE A 159 -31.67 5.55 -5.43
N GLU A 160 -32.13 6.79 -5.58
CA GLU A 160 -33.15 7.20 -6.54
C GLU A 160 -32.64 8.38 -7.37
N ASN A 161 -32.98 8.37 -8.67
CA ASN A 161 -32.65 9.44 -9.61
C ASN A 161 -31.16 9.88 -9.57
N LEU A 162 -30.26 8.94 -9.33
CA LEU A 162 -28.84 9.22 -9.28
C LEU A 162 -28.31 9.52 -10.69
N SER A 163 -27.85 10.76 -10.90
CA SER A 163 -27.26 11.18 -12.16
C SER A 163 -25.89 11.76 -11.93
N PHE A 164 -24.90 11.25 -12.66
CA PHE A 164 -23.54 11.75 -12.59
C PHE A 164 -22.76 11.41 -13.87
N LYS A 165 -21.67 12.14 -14.06
CA LYS A 165 -20.74 11.96 -15.17
C LYS A 165 -19.32 11.95 -14.65
N LEU A 166 -18.53 10.96 -15.06
CA LEU A 166 -17.11 10.90 -14.71
C LEU A 166 -16.29 11.68 -15.73
N PRO A 167 -15.44 12.63 -15.26
CA PRO A 167 -14.53 13.35 -16.15
C PRO A 167 -13.41 12.42 -16.62
N PRO A 168 -12.89 12.62 -17.83
CA PRO A 168 -11.68 11.93 -18.29
C PRO A 168 -10.50 12.25 -17.36
N ASN A 169 -9.72 11.24 -17.00
CA ASN A 169 -8.57 11.32 -16.10
C ASN A 169 -8.91 11.79 -14.66
N GLY A 170 -10.19 11.76 -14.27
CA GLY A 170 -10.62 12.09 -12.91
C GLY A 170 -10.52 10.88 -11.97
N ILE A 171 -10.27 11.17 -10.70
CA ILE A 171 -10.42 10.19 -9.60
C ILE A 171 -11.67 10.60 -8.82
N VAL A 172 -12.62 9.70 -8.70
CA VAL A 172 -13.87 9.94 -7.99
C VAL A 172 -13.98 8.97 -6.82
N GLY A 173 -14.07 9.52 -5.60
CA GLY A 173 -14.33 8.76 -4.39
C GLY A 173 -15.83 8.62 -4.14
N VAL A 174 -16.31 7.41 -3.90
CA VAL A 174 -17.70 7.13 -3.51
C VAL A 174 -17.74 6.91 -2.01
N ILE A 175 -18.40 7.81 -1.28
CA ILE A 175 -18.55 7.78 0.18
C ILE A 175 -20.01 7.57 0.58
N GLY A 176 -20.23 7.07 1.76
CA GLY A 176 -21.56 6.88 2.35
C GLY A 176 -21.57 5.79 3.42
N PRO A 177 -22.63 5.72 4.24
CA PRO A 177 -22.76 4.72 5.30
C PRO A 177 -22.79 3.28 4.75
N ASN A 178 -22.62 2.32 5.66
CA ASN A 178 -22.71 0.92 5.30
C ASN A 178 -24.15 0.59 4.85
N GLY A 179 -24.27 -0.15 3.74
CA GLY A 179 -25.56 -0.47 3.15
C GLY A 179 -26.21 0.65 2.30
N ALA A 180 -25.49 1.76 2.02
CA ALA A 180 -25.97 2.83 1.14
C ALA A 180 -25.96 2.48 -0.36
N GLY A 181 -25.52 1.27 -0.74
CA GLY A 181 -25.52 0.86 -2.14
C GLY A 181 -24.21 1.07 -2.89
N LYS A 182 -23.08 1.42 -2.21
CA LYS A 182 -21.78 1.63 -2.85
C LYS A 182 -21.34 0.43 -3.71
N SER A 183 -21.35 -0.77 -3.15
CA SER A 183 -21.00 -2.00 -3.87
C SER A 183 -22.02 -2.34 -4.98
N THR A 184 -23.28 -2.04 -4.77
CA THR A 184 -24.35 -2.22 -5.78
C THR A 184 -24.11 -1.30 -6.98
N LEU A 185 -23.73 -0.05 -6.73
CA LEU A 185 -23.37 0.88 -7.80
C LEU A 185 -22.20 0.34 -8.63
N PHE A 186 -21.15 -0.20 -8.00
CA PHE A 186 -20.05 -0.82 -8.72
C PHE A 186 -20.47 -2.06 -9.52
N ARG A 187 -21.38 -2.89 -8.98
CA ARG A 187 -21.94 -4.04 -9.72
C ARG A 187 -22.75 -3.60 -10.95
N ILE A 188 -23.46 -2.49 -10.85
CA ILE A 188 -24.16 -1.92 -12.01
C ILE A 188 -23.15 -1.43 -13.04
N ILE A 189 -22.10 -0.72 -12.62
CA ILE A 189 -21.04 -0.23 -13.51
C ILE A 189 -20.31 -1.39 -14.20
N THR A 190 -20.08 -2.50 -13.50
CA THR A 190 -19.42 -3.69 -14.05
C THR A 190 -20.37 -4.60 -14.86
N GLY A 191 -21.64 -4.26 -14.94
CA GLY A 191 -22.64 -5.07 -15.65
C GLY A 191 -23.06 -6.35 -14.93
N GLN A 192 -22.66 -6.53 -13.68
CA GLN A 192 -23.04 -7.69 -12.86
C GLN A 192 -24.47 -7.58 -12.34
N GLU A 193 -25.00 -6.37 -12.30
CA GLU A 193 -26.36 -6.08 -11.84
C GLU A 193 -27.02 -5.02 -12.72
N GLN A 194 -28.35 -5.10 -12.85
CA GLN A 194 -29.13 -4.14 -13.61
C GLN A 194 -29.76 -3.09 -12.67
N PRO A 195 -29.80 -1.81 -13.05
CA PRO A 195 -30.60 -0.82 -12.33
C PRO A 195 -32.09 -1.10 -12.51
N ASP A 196 -32.93 -0.66 -11.58
CA ASP A 196 -34.35 -0.81 -11.67
C ASP A 196 -34.96 0.23 -12.64
N SER A 197 -34.34 1.42 -12.73
CA SER A 197 -34.67 2.45 -13.70
C SER A 197 -33.45 3.33 -14.01
N GLY A 198 -33.54 4.11 -15.08
CA GLY A 198 -32.49 4.99 -15.56
C GLY A 198 -31.60 4.35 -16.63
N THR A 199 -30.61 5.09 -17.09
CA THR A 199 -29.70 4.65 -18.14
C THR A 199 -28.26 4.80 -17.67
N PHE A 200 -27.44 3.85 -18.09
CA PHE A 200 -26.02 3.82 -17.81
C PHE A 200 -25.25 3.64 -19.13
N ARG A 201 -24.29 4.52 -19.37
CA ARG A 201 -23.47 4.50 -20.57
C ARG A 201 -21.99 4.51 -20.21
N LEU A 202 -21.28 3.50 -20.69
CA LEU A 202 -19.82 3.42 -20.66
C LEU A 202 -19.27 3.88 -22.02
N GLY A 203 -18.18 4.66 -22.01
CA GLY A 203 -17.55 5.11 -23.26
C GLY A 203 -16.93 3.92 -24.02
N GLU A 204 -17.02 3.90 -25.35
CA GLU A 204 -16.54 2.80 -26.21
C GLU A 204 -15.03 2.54 -26.08
N THR A 205 -14.25 3.55 -25.69
CA THR A 205 -12.81 3.44 -25.50
C THR A 205 -12.39 3.02 -24.08
N VAL A 206 -13.37 2.84 -23.18
CA VAL A 206 -13.12 2.52 -21.77
C VAL A 206 -12.95 1.01 -21.62
N LYS A 207 -11.78 0.60 -21.13
CA LYS A 207 -11.56 -0.77 -20.63
C LYS A 207 -11.76 -0.76 -19.13
N LEU A 208 -12.80 -1.44 -18.67
CA LEU A 208 -13.12 -1.53 -17.25
C LEU A 208 -12.27 -2.60 -16.59
N SER A 209 -11.60 -2.27 -15.49
CA SER A 209 -10.99 -3.23 -14.59
C SER A 209 -11.59 -3.07 -13.20
N TYR A 210 -12.02 -4.16 -12.60
CA TYR A 210 -12.65 -4.17 -11.28
C TYR A 210 -11.84 -5.04 -10.33
N VAL A 211 -11.48 -4.48 -9.18
CA VAL A 211 -10.83 -5.20 -8.09
C VAL A 211 -11.78 -5.23 -6.91
N ASP A 212 -12.26 -6.40 -6.58
CA ASP A 212 -13.14 -6.62 -5.42
C ASP A 212 -12.31 -6.84 -4.15
N GLN A 213 -12.95 -6.58 -3.00
CA GLN A 213 -12.41 -6.89 -1.68
C GLN A 213 -12.34 -8.40 -1.41
N SER A 214 -13.21 -9.19 -2.06
CA SER A 214 -13.14 -10.65 -1.99
C SER A 214 -11.93 -11.16 -2.78
N ARG A 215 -11.05 -11.90 -2.14
CA ARG A 215 -9.90 -12.57 -2.78
C ARG A 215 -10.31 -13.78 -3.64
N ASP A 216 -11.60 -14.05 -3.76
CA ASP A 216 -12.16 -15.23 -4.42
C ASP A 216 -11.87 -15.28 -5.94
N ALA A 217 -11.58 -14.14 -6.54
CA ALA A 217 -11.17 -14.05 -7.95
C ALA A 217 -9.68 -14.33 -8.19
N LEU A 218 -8.88 -14.50 -7.13
CA LEU A 218 -7.46 -14.76 -7.24
C LEU A 218 -7.20 -16.27 -7.33
N ASP A 219 -6.68 -16.72 -8.47
CA ASP A 219 -6.19 -18.09 -8.62
C ASP A 219 -4.90 -18.28 -7.79
N PRO A 220 -4.91 -19.13 -6.74
CA PRO A 220 -3.77 -19.30 -5.85
C PRO A 220 -2.51 -19.85 -6.55
N ASN A 221 -2.65 -20.38 -7.76
CA ASN A 221 -1.55 -20.94 -8.54
C ASN A 221 -0.90 -19.91 -9.48
N LYS A 222 -1.43 -18.68 -9.57
CA LYS A 222 -0.89 -17.62 -10.42
C LYS A 222 -0.05 -16.64 -9.61
N GLY A 223 1.16 -16.37 -10.09
CA GLY A 223 2.02 -15.34 -9.50
C GLY A 223 1.50 -13.92 -9.77
N ILE A 224 1.90 -12.96 -8.91
CA ILE A 224 1.50 -11.54 -8.97
C ILE A 224 1.67 -10.94 -10.38
N TRP A 225 2.70 -11.34 -11.13
CA TRP A 225 2.98 -10.88 -12.48
C TRP A 225 1.95 -11.34 -13.53
N GLN A 226 1.33 -12.49 -13.32
CA GLN A 226 0.30 -13.02 -14.22
C GLN A 226 -1.05 -12.31 -14.03
N PHE A 227 -1.30 -11.76 -12.83
CA PHE A 227 -2.50 -10.97 -12.55
C PHE A 227 -2.47 -9.59 -13.22
N SER A 228 -1.32 -8.93 -13.25
CA SER A 228 -1.19 -7.63 -13.92
C SER A 228 -1.37 -7.71 -15.44
N PHE A 229 -1.10 -8.87 -16.04
CA PHE A 229 -1.24 -9.08 -17.48
C PHE A 229 -2.69 -9.42 -17.90
N LEU A 230 -3.43 -10.15 -17.06
CA LEU A 230 -4.84 -10.53 -17.34
C LEU A 230 -5.83 -9.38 -17.21
N ALA A 231 -5.48 -8.33 -16.47
CA ALA A 231 -6.28 -7.10 -16.41
C ALA A 231 -6.26 -6.32 -17.75
N THR A 232 -5.39 -6.68 -18.69
CA THR A 232 -5.25 -6.03 -20.01
C THR A 232 -5.83 -6.83 -21.16
N GLU A 233 -6.12 -8.11 -20.97
CA GLU A 233 -6.79 -8.95 -22.00
C GLU A 233 -8.27 -9.11 -21.62
N GLY A 234 -9.08 -8.17 -22.09
CA GLY A 234 -10.54 -8.32 -22.10
C GLY A 234 -10.91 -9.53 -22.96
N LYS A 235 -11.82 -10.32 -22.48
CA LYS A 235 -12.47 -11.39 -23.25
C LYS A 235 -13.04 -10.79 -24.53
N ASP A 236 -12.56 -11.30 -25.66
CA ASP A 236 -13.30 -11.26 -26.92
C ASP A 236 -14.61 -12.06 -26.82
#